data_4a6c4c9989163bd46599300576acb5cc
#
_entry.id   4a6c4c9989163bd46599300576acb5cc
#
_cell.length_a   1.000
_cell.length_b   1.000
_cell.length_c   1.000
_cell.angle_alpha   90.00
_cell.angle_beta   90.00
_cell.angle_gamma   90.00
#
_symmetry.space_group_name_H-M   'P 1'
#
loop_
_entity.id
_entity.type
_entity.pdbx_description
1 polymer ?
#
loop_
_entity_poly.entity_id
_entity_poly.type
_entity_poly.pdbx_seq_one_letter_code
_entity_poly.pdbx_strand_id
1 'polypeptide(L)'
;MLKPSTWIAKALLFLVVICFLSLDFLETLQPVKAFLDSENLSFSIGETRISAYLMTKALITIMLFFLITGILSEFGEKQIKSIRGIHSSNKALINKAFQIFIYFLGFIIALNILGIDLTAFAIFSGAIGIGIGFGLQKITSNFISGLILLFEKSIEKGDMVELSDGTYGLIQKTSARYTLLETFEGREMMIPNEDFIINRVTNWTFNNRKGRLDLNRRGL
;
A
#
# COMPACT_ATOMS: atom_id res chain seq x y z
N MET A 1 11.13 -32.57 -10.02
CA MET A 1 12.15 -32.15 -11.01
C MET A 1 12.02 -30.65 -11.17
N LEU A 2 12.92 -29.89 -10.55
CA LEU A 2 13.05 -28.43 -10.75
C LEU A 2 13.55 -28.24 -12.19
N LYS A 3 12.79 -27.50 -13.01
CA LYS A 3 13.29 -27.00 -14.28
C LYS A 3 14.25 -25.83 -13.97
N PRO A 4 15.56 -26.03 -13.90
CA PRO A 4 16.49 -24.95 -13.57
C PRO A 4 16.61 -23.90 -14.70
N SER A 5 16.06 -24.20 -15.87
CA SER A 5 16.23 -23.37 -17.06
C SER A 5 15.44 -22.04 -17.06
N THR A 6 14.29 -21.98 -16.37
CA THR A 6 13.45 -20.76 -16.44
C THR A 6 13.96 -19.61 -15.57
N TRP A 7 14.51 -19.91 -14.39
CA TRP A 7 15.05 -18.88 -13.50
C TRP A 7 16.38 -18.33 -13.99
N ILE A 8 17.26 -19.22 -14.46
CA ILE A 8 18.57 -18.85 -15.05
C ILE A 8 18.35 -18.05 -16.34
N ALA A 9 17.40 -18.43 -17.19
CA ALA A 9 17.05 -17.67 -18.37
C ALA A 9 16.51 -16.27 -18.03
N LYS A 10 15.63 -16.15 -17.03
CA LYS A 10 15.13 -14.86 -16.52
C LYS A 10 16.28 -14.01 -15.96
N ALA A 11 17.19 -14.59 -15.19
CA ALA A 11 18.34 -13.89 -14.61
C ALA A 11 19.35 -13.44 -15.69
N LEU A 12 19.64 -14.28 -16.67
CA LEU A 12 20.50 -13.93 -17.80
C LEU A 12 19.88 -12.82 -18.65
N LEU A 13 18.59 -12.91 -18.93
CA LEU A 13 17.87 -11.89 -19.67
C LEU A 13 17.89 -10.55 -18.92
N PHE A 14 17.65 -10.57 -17.61
CA PHE A 14 17.72 -9.41 -16.72
C PHE A 14 19.11 -8.78 -16.73
N LEU A 15 20.17 -9.60 -16.68
CA LEU A 15 21.56 -9.16 -16.72
C LEU A 15 21.92 -8.53 -18.07
N VAL A 16 21.50 -9.13 -19.18
CA VAL A 16 21.70 -8.60 -20.54
C VAL A 16 21.00 -7.24 -20.70
N VAL A 17 19.82 -7.10 -20.14
CA VAL A 17 19.03 -5.88 -20.27
C VAL A 17 19.56 -4.78 -19.35
N ILE A 18 20.00 -5.08 -18.12
CA ILE A 18 20.71 -4.12 -17.27
C ILE A 18 22.01 -3.69 -17.96
N CYS A 19 22.75 -4.64 -18.54
CA CYS A 19 23.96 -4.34 -19.32
C CYS A 19 23.62 -3.38 -20.48
N PHE A 20 22.53 -3.61 -21.22
CA PHE A 20 22.13 -2.74 -22.32
C PHE A 20 21.72 -1.33 -21.84
N LEU A 21 20.99 -1.22 -20.73
CA LEU A 21 20.61 0.07 -20.14
C LEU A 21 21.81 0.80 -19.53
N SER A 22 22.76 0.06 -18.95
CA SER A 22 24.00 0.66 -18.40
C SER A 22 24.94 1.13 -19.51
N LEU A 23 24.85 0.55 -20.70
CA LEU A 23 25.62 0.96 -21.89
C LEU A 23 25.11 2.29 -22.50
N ASP A 24 23.86 2.66 -22.25
CA ASP A 24 23.35 4.01 -22.59
C ASP A 24 24.02 5.10 -21.71
N PHE A 25 24.50 4.72 -20.52
CA PHE A 25 25.30 5.54 -19.60
C PHE A 25 26.82 5.50 -19.91
N LEU A 26 27.29 4.41 -20.52
CA LEU A 26 28.69 4.25 -20.93
C LEU A 26 28.82 4.75 -22.39
N GLU A 27 29.67 5.71 -22.63
CA GLU A 27 29.93 6.32 -23.92
C GLU A 27 30.32 5.31 -25.05
N THR A 28 30.51 4.04 -24.71
CA THR A 28 30.94 2.94 -25.55
C THR A 28 29.94 2.59 -26.69
N LEU A 29 28.66 2.91 -26.55
CA LEU A 29 27.62 2.66 -27.54
C LEU A 29 27.18 3.88 -28.33
N GLN A 30 27.83 5.03 -28.17
CA GLN A 30 27.53 6.21 -28.98
C GLN A 30 27.52 5.94 -30.49
N PRO A 31 28.48 5.17 -31.07
CA PRO A 31 28.45 4.87 -32.51
C PRO A 31 27.23 4.02 -32.90
N VAL A 32 26.80 3.07 -32.07
CA VAL A 32 25.61 2.22 -32.35
C VAL A 32 24.33 3.05 -32.22
N LYS A 33 24.26 3.92 -31.23
CA LYS A 33 23.14 4.85 -31.06
C LYS A 33 23.02 5.81 -32.22
N ALA A 34 24.13 6.42 -32.66
CA ALA A 34 24.18 7.31 -33.81
C ALA A 34 23.76 6.60 -35.10
N PHE A 35 24.14 5.36 -35.29
CA PHE A 35 23.71 4.55 -36.44
C PHE A 35 22.20 4.27 -36.40
N LEU A 36 21.67 3.82 -35.28
CA LEU A 36 20.25 3.52 -35.11
C LEU A 36 19.36 4.79 -35.10
N ASP A 37 19.93 5.94 -34.80
CA ASP A 37 19.24 7.24 -34.78
C ASP A 37 19.48 8.04 -36.07
N SER A 38 20.12 7.42 -37.10
CA SER A 38 20.39 8.04 -38.39
C SER A 38 19.09 8.38 -39.13
N GLU A 39 19.15 9.36 -40.04
CA GLU A 39 18.00 9.77 -40.84
C GLU A 39 17.47 8.63 -41.73
N ASN A 40 18.34 7.76 -42.18
CA ASN A 40 17.98 6.60 -43.02
C ASN A 40 17.15 5.54 -42.26
N LEU A 41 17.24 5.52 -40.93
CA LEU A 41 16.54 4.58 -40.05
C LEU A 41 15.49 5.29 -39.18
N SER A 42 15.05 6.48 -39.55
CA SER A 42 14.04 7.24 -38.85
C SER A 42 12.93 7.70 -39.80
N PHE A 43 11.72 7.76 -39.29
CA PHE A 43 10.56 8.36 -39.96
C PHE A 43 9.83 9.29 -38.99
N SER A 44 9.18 10.33 -39.52
CA SER A 44 8.43 11.28 -38.72
C SER A 44 6.93 11.08 -38.89
N ILE A 45 6.22 11.05 -37.79
CA ILE A 45 4.75 11.11 -37.77
C ILE A 45 4.36 12.42 -37.08
N GLY A 46 3.89 13.39 -37.89
CA GLY A 46 3.68 14.75 -37.41
C GLY A 46 4.96 15.40 -36.92
N GLU A 47 4.98 15.88 -35.68
CA GLU A 47 6.16 16.51 -35.07
C GLU A 47 7.08 15.52 -34.35
N THR A 48 6.68 14.23 -34.27
CA THR A 48 7.44 13.21 -33.53
C THR A 48 8.32 12.41 -34.50
N ARG A 49 9.63 12.43 -34.26
CA ARG A 49 10.61 11.60 -34.98
C ARG A 49 10.73 10.25 -34.28
N ILE A 50 10.46 9.18 -35.02
CA ILE A 50 10.57 7.80 -34.58
C ILE A 50 11.79 7.17 -35.25
N SER A 51 12.84 6.94 -34.46
CA SER A 51 14.06 6.29 -34.94
C SER A 51 14.08 4.80 -34.57
N ALA A 52 14.91 4.02 -35.30
CA ALA A 52 15.13 2.61 -34.93
C ALA A 52 15.69 2.45 -33.51
N TYR A 53 16.43 3.45 -33.02
CA TYR A 53 16.88 3.52 -31.64
C TYR A 53 15.70 3.60 -30.66
N LEU A 54 14.73 4.52 -30.87
CA LEU A 54 13.56 4.67 -30.03
C LEU A 54 12.70 3.39 -30.02
N MET A 55 12.52 2.76 -31.18
CA MET A 55 11.78 1.49 -31.29
C MET A 55 12.46 0.36 -30.50
N THR A 56 13.78 0.24 -30.62
CA THR A 56 14.56 -0.78 -29.90
C THR A 56 14.50 -0.52 -28.40
N LYS A 57 14.67 0.73 -27.98
CA LYS A 57 14.55 1.15 -26.58
C LYS A 57 13.16 0.84 -26.02
N ALA A 58 12.11 1.13 -26.79
CA ALA A 58 10.73 0.84 -26.39
C ALA A 58 10.50 -0.67 -26.22
N LEU A 59 10.94 -1.48 -27.19
CA LEU A 59 10.81 -2.94 -27.12
C LEU A 59 11.50 -3.51 -25.86
N ILE A 60 12.72 -3.09 -25.60
CA ILE A 60 13.51 -3.52 -24.45
C ILE A 60 12.83 -3.06 -23.14
N THR A 61 12.36 -1.82 -23.08
CA THR A 61 11.67 -1.29 -21.90
C THR A 61 10.39 -2.06 -21.61
N ILE A 62 9.58 -2.39 -22.63
CA ILE A 62 8.37 -3.19 -22.47
C ILE A 62 8.71 -4.61 -21.98
N MET A 63 9.74 -5.22 -22.57
CA MET A 63 10.18 -6.55 -22.15
C MET A 63 10.63 -6.56 -20.70
N LEU A 64 11.40 -5.55 -20.28
CA LEU A 64 11.82 -5.35 -18.88
C LEU A 64 10.66 -5.13 -17.96
N PHE A 65 9.73 -4.28 -18.34
CA PHE A 65 8.53 -4.00 -17.57
C PHE A 65 7.81 -5.31 -17.21
N PHE A 66 7.49 -6.16 -18.20
CA PHE A 66 6.81 -7.43 -17.93
C PHE A 66 7.67 -8.41 -17.12
N LEU A 67 8.97 -8.40 -17.32
CA LEU A 67 9.89 -9.31 -16.63
C LEU A 67 10.02 -8.92 -15.15
N ILE A 68 10.30 -7.66 -14.87
CA ILE A 68 10.50 -7.16 -13.50
C ILE A 68 9.18 -7.24 -12.71
N THR A 69 8.08 -6.73 -13.30
CA THR A 69 6.77 -6.77 -12.64
C THR A 69 6.29 -8.20 -12.40
N GLY A 70 6.56 -9.14 -13.33
CA GLY A 70 6.27 -10.56 -13.14
C GLY A 70 7.04 -11.17 -11.98
N ILE A 71 8.37 -10.94 -11.89
CA ILE A 71 9.21 -11.44 -10.80
C ILE A 71 8.75 -10.86 -9.45
N LEU A 72 8.50 -9.56 -9.39
CA LEU A 72 8.04 -8.89 -8.17
C LEU A 72 6.67 -9.40 -7.74
N SER A 73 5.75 -9.62 -8.69
CA SER A 73 4.43 -10.18 -8.42
C SER A 73 4.51 -11.60 -7.89
N GLU A 74 5.31 -12.48 -8.48
CA GLU A 74 5.51 -13.85 -7.99
C GLU A 74 6.14 -13.86 -6.59
N PHE A 75 7.10 -12.98 -6.34
CA PHE A 75 7.72 -12.85 -5.02
C PHE A 75 6.71 -12.38 -3.97
N GLY A 76 5.96 -11.31 -4.26
CA GLY A 76 4.93 -10.80 -3.38
C GLY A 76 3.84 -11.84 -3.08
N GLU A 77 3.37 -12.56 -4.11
CA GLU A 77 2.38 -13.61 -3.95
C GLU A 77 2.86 -14.73 -3.00
N LYS A 78 4.12 -15.17 -3.13
CA LYS A 78 4.70 -16.16 -2.23
C LYS A 78 4.73 -15.67 -0.77
N GLN A 79 5.12 -14.43 -0.54
CA GLN A 79 5.17 -13.84 0.80
C GLN A 79 3.76 -13.70 1.38
N ILE A 80 2.80 -13.19 0.62
CA ILE A 80 1.41 -13.03 1.07
C ILE A 80 0.77 -14.38 1.39
N LYS A 81 1.02 -15.42 0.58
CA LYS A 81 0.51 -16.78 0.84
C LYS A 81 1.08 -17.39 2.12
N SER A 82 2.31 -17.06 2.50
CA SER A 82 2.99 -17.58 3.69
C SER A 82 2.47 -17.00 5.02
N ILE A 83 1.77 -15.87 5.01
CA ILE A 83 1.25 -15.22 6.21
C ILE A 83 0.20 -16.13 6.86
N ARG A 84 0.43 -16.54 8.11
CA ARG A 84 -0.52 -17.35 8.89
C ARG A 84 -1.59 -16.48 9.52
N GLY A 85 -2.80 -17.01 9.72
CA GLY A 85 -3.89 -16.32 10.41
C GLY A 85 -4.78 -15.43 9.52
N ILE A 86 -4.50 -15.29 8.22
CA ILE A 86 -5.33 -14.53 7.28
C ILE A 86 -6.17 -15.49 6.44
N HIS A 87 -7.47 -15.20 6.30
CA HIS A 87 -8.37 -15.95 5.42
C HIS A 87 -7.90 -15.91 3.95
N SER A 88 -8.13 -16.97 3.21
CA SER A 88 -7.74 -17.09 1.79
C SER A 88 -8.28 -15.95 0.91
N SER A 89 -9.52 -15.52 1.15
CA SER A 89 -10.14 -14.40 0.44
C SER A 89 -9.37 -13.07 0.65
N ASN A 90 -8.95 -12.80 1.89
CA ASN A 90 -8.20 -11.59 2.19
C ASN A 90 -6.80 -11.63 1.58
N LYS A 91 -6.15 -12.79 1.55
CA LYS A 91 -4.87 -12.97 0.83
C LYS A 91 -5.01 -12.67 -0.65
N ALA A 92 -6.09 -13.13 -1.27
CA ALA A 92 -6.36 -12.87 -2.69
C ALA A 92 -6.54 -11.36 -2.97
N LEU A 93 -7.26 -10.65 -2.10
CA LEU A 93 -7.45 -9.20 -2.21
C LEU A 93 -6.11 -8.44 -2.05
N ILE A 94 -5.33 -8.78 -1.02
CA ILE A 94 -4.02 -8.17 -0.78
C ILE A 94 -3.08 -8.42 -1.96
N ASN A 95 -3.06 -9.65 -2.48
CA ASN A 95 -2.25 -10.01 -3.63
C ASN A 95 -2.66 -9.21 -4.88
N LYS A 96 -3.96 -9.07 -5.12
CA LYS A 96 -4.46 -8.29 -6.26
C LYS A 96 -4.11 -6.80 -6.14
N ALA A 97 -4.26 -6.22 -4.95
CA ALA A 97 -3.88 -4.84 -4.67
C ALA A 97 -2.36 -4.64 -4.88
N PHE A 98 -1.54 -5.56 -4.38
CA PHE A 98 -0.09 -5.55 -4.57
C PHE A 98 0.29 -5.64 -6.06
N GLN A 99 -0.33 -6.54 -6.82
CA GLN A 99 -0.10 -6.65 -8.26
C GLN A 99 -0.44 -5.34 -8.99
N ILE A 100 -1.62 -4.77 -8.73
CA ILE A 100 -2.03 -3.48 -9.34
C ILE A 100 -0.99 -2.40 -9.06
N PHE A 101 -0.53 -2.31 -7.81
CA PHE A 101 0.47 -1.34 -7.39
C PHE A 101 1.80 -1.52 -8.13
N ILE A 102 2.31 -2.76 -8.21
CA ILE A 102 3.57 -3.06 -8.91
C ILE A 102 3.47 -2.77 -10.41
N TYR A 103 2.36 -3.16 -11.06
CA TYR A 103 2.16 -2.86 -12.48
C TYR A 103 2.04 -1.36 -12.74
N PHE A 104 1.34 -0.64 -11.88
CA PHE A 104 1.23 0.82 -11.98
C PHE A 104 2.59 1.51 -11.84
N LEU A 105 3.36 1.16 -10.80
CA LEU A 105 4.70 1.72 -10.60
C LEU A 105 5.63 1.41 -11.78
N GLY A 106 5.64 0.15 -12.22
CA GLY A 106 6.46 -0.27 -13.35
C GLY A 106 6.07 0.45 -14.64
N PHE A 107 4.79 0.70 -14.87
CA PHE A 107 4.30 1.46 -16.01
C PHE A 107 4.83 2.90 -16.03
N ILE A 108 4.76 3.59 -14.88
CA ILE A 108 5.30 4.95 -14.74
C ILE A 108 6.81 4.98 -15.03
N ILE A 109 7.56 4.01 -14.46
CA ILE A 109 8.99 3.90 -14.70
C ILE A 109 9.29 3.64 -16.20
N ALA A 110 8.51 2.76 -16.83
CA ALA A 110 8.67 2.46 -18.25
C ALA A 110 8.44 3.69 -19.13
N LEU A 111 7.40 4.49 -18.86
CA LEU A 111 7.15 5.74 -19.57
C LEU A 111 8.29 6.75 -19.39
N ASN A 112 8.83 6.87 -18.18
CA ASN A 112 9.96 7.75 -17.89
C ASN A 112 11.22 7.35 -18.66
N ILE A 113 11.55 6.04 -18.72
CA ILE A 113 12.68 5.51 -19.49
C ILE A 113 12.54 5.84 -20.98
N LEU A 114 11.32 5.86 -21.50
CA LEU A 114 11.02 6.22 -22.90
C LEU A 114 11.13 7.72 -23.17
N GLY A 115 11.33 8.54 -22.11
CA GLY A 115 11.44 10.00 -22.23
C GLY A 115 10.08 10.68 -22.40
N ILE A 116 8.98 10.01 -22.05
CA ILE A 116 7.63 10.60 -22.07
C ILE A 116 7.53 11.58 -20.91
N ASP A 117 7.11 12.80 -21.20
CA ASP A 117 6.85 13.81 -20.15
C ASP A 117 5.64 13.40 -19.30
N LEU A 118 5.91 13.18 -18.01
CA LEU A 118 4.90 12.75 -17.06
C LEU A 118 4.33 13.92 -16.24
N THR A 119 4.66 15.16 -16.56
CA THR A 119 4.25 16.34 -15.76
C THR A 119 2.74 16.43 -15.64
N ALA A 120 2.01 16.36 -16.77
CA ALA A 120 0.54 16.40 -16.76
C ALA A 120 -0.06 15.21 -15.99
N PHE A 121 0.55 14.02 -16.14
CA PHE A 121 0.13 12.82 -15.42
C PHE A 121 0.38 12.94 -13.92
N ALA A 122 1.51 13.53 -13.51
CA ALA A 122 1.84 13.75 -12.10
C ALA A 122 0.82 14.70 -11.43
N ILE A 123 0.45 15.80 -12.10
CA ILE A 123 -0.55 16.75 -11.62
C ILE A 123 -1.91 16.05 -11.45
N PHE A 124 -2.37 15.31 -12.45
CA PHE A 124 -3.63 14.58 -12.41
C PHE A 124 -3.63 13.49 -11.33
N SER A 125 -2.54 12.72 -11.24
CA SER A 125 -2.37 11.68 -10.20
C SER A 125 -2.35 12.28 -8.80
N GLY A 126 -1.75 13.47 -8.63
CA GLY A 126 -1.77 14.22 -7.39
C GLY A 126 -3.19 14.57 -6.96
N ALA A 127 -4.02 15.08 -7.88
CA ALA A 127 -5.42 15.39 -7.60
C ALA A 127 -6.23 14.15 -7.21
N ILE A 128 -6.04 13.03 -7.93
CA ILE A 128 -6.67 11.74 -7.58
C ILE A 128 -6.19 11.28 -6.20
N GLY A 129 -4.88 11.39 -5.92
CA GLY A 129 -4.29 11.00 -4.64
C GLY A 129 -4.90 11.76 -3.46
N ILE A 130 -5.14 13.06 -3.60
CA ILE A 130 -5.83 13.88 -2.61
C ILE A 130 -7.26 13.39 -2.41
N GLY A 131 -8.01 13.13 -3.49
CA GLY A 131 -9.38 12.60 -3.40
C GLY A 131 -9.46 11.25 -2.69
N ILE A 132 -8.56 10.32 -3.02
CA ILE A 132 -8.43 9.03 -2.34
C ILE A 132 -8.06 9.24 -0.87
N GLY A 133 -7.12 10.16 -0.58
CA GLY A 133 -6.70 10.48 0.78
C GLY A 133 -7.87 10.95 1.66
N PHE A 134 -8.71 11.85 1.16
CA PHE A 134 -9.92 12.26 1.86
C PHE A 134 -10.93 11.11 2.02
N GLY A 135 -11.08 10.26 1.01
CA GLY A 135 -11.94 9.07 1.10
C GLY A 135 -11.48 8.04 2.15
N LEU A 136 -10.16 7.93 2.37
CA LEU A 136 -9.58 7.01 3.35
C LEU A 136 -9.31 7.64 4.72
N GLN A 137 -9.50 8.93 4.90
CA GLN A 137 -9.15 9.68 6.11
C GLN A 137 -9.68 9.03 7.40
N LYS A 138 -10.97 8.69 7.45
CA LYS A 138 -11.59 8.05 8.62
C LYS A 138 -11.03 6.67 8.93
N ILE A 139 -10.70 5.89 7.90
CA ILE A 139 -10.12 4.56 8.07
C ILE A 139 -8.73 4.68 8.67
N THR A 140 -7.92 5.59 8.14
CA THR A 140 -6.55 5.84 8.59
C THR A 140 -6.53 6.41 10.00
N SER A 141 -7.40 7.38 10.30
CA SER A 141 -7.53 7.96 11.64
C SER A 141 -7.84 6.89 12.70
N ASN A 142 -8.84 6.06 12.45
CA ASN A 142 -9.20 4.97 13.36
C ASN A 142 -8.10 3.92 13.53
N PHE A 143 -7.36 3.62 12.47
CA PHE A 143 -6.24 2.69 12.54
C PHE A 143 -5.08 3.26 13.39
N ILE A 144 -4.69 4.51 13.13
CA ILE A 144 -3.64 5.19 13.91
C ILE A 144 -4.04 5.33 15.37
N SER A 145 -5.29 5.74 15.63
CA SER A 145 -5.84 5.81 17.00
C SER A 145 -5.78 4.45 17.70
N GLY A 146 -6.13 3.37 17.00
CA GLY A 146 -6.02 2.02 17.54
C GLY A 146 -4.59 1.63 17.92
N LEU A 147 -3.61 2.01 17.10
CA LEU A 147 -2.19 1.81 17.42
C LEU A 147 -1.77 2.60 18.66
N ILE A 148 -2.17 3.88 18.76
CA ILE A 148 -1.87 4.73 19.92
C ILE A 148 -2.44 4.09 21.19
N LEU A 149 -3.72 3.72 21.20
CA LEU A 149 -4.38 3.08 22.36
C LEU A 149 -3.63 1.81 22.82
N LEU A 150 -3.17 0.99 21.87
CA LEU A 150 -2.42 -0.23 22.16
C LEU A 150 -1.01 0.03 22.69
N PHE A 151 -0.31 1.05 22.16
CA PHE A 151 1.05 1.38 22.61
C PHE A 151 1.07 2.11 23.94
N GLU A 152 0.17 3.08 24.13
CA GLU A 152 0.10 3.87 25.36
C GLU A 152 -0.61 3.13 26.50
N LYS A 153 -1.35 2.06 26.17
CA LYS A 153 -2.19 1.32 27.12
C LYS A 153 -3.12 2.23 27.93
N SER A 154 -3.60 3.28 27.28
CA SER A 154 -4.51 4.25 27.89
C SER A 154 -5.88 3.64 28.24
N ILE A 155 -6.26 2.57 27.54
CA ILE A 155 -7.37 1.68 27.87
C ILE A 155 -6.95 0.23 27.68
N GLU A 156 -7.29 -0.64 28.61
CA GLU A 156 -6.99 -2.07 28.56
C GLU A 156 -8.28 -2.90 28.69
N LYS A 157 -8.19 -4.17 28.29
CA LYS A 157 -9.29 -5.12 28.49
C LYS A 157 -9.66 -5.21 29.96
N GLY A 158 -10.96 -5.04 30.28
CA GLY A 158 -11.50 -5.05 31.61
C GLY A 158 -11.55 -3.68 32.28
N ASP A 159 -11.08 -2.64 31.60
CA ASP A 159 -11.27 -1.27 32.09
C ASP A 159 -12.72 -0.83 31.96
N MET A 160 -13.18 -0.12 32.96
CA MET A 160 -14.49 0.53 32.98
C MET A 160 -14.30 1.96 32.45
N VAL A 161 -14.94 2.26 31.34
CA VAL A 161 -14.86 3.58 30.70
C VAL A 161 -16.25 4.19 30.52
N GLU A 162 -16.27 5.53 30.56
CA GLU A 162 -17.42 6.34 30.25
C GLU A 162 -17.07 7.29 29.12
N LEU A 163 -17.88 7.27 28.07
CA LEU A 163 -17.72 8.09 26.88
C LEU A 163 -18.41 9.45 27.06
N SER A 164 -18.11 10.39 26.19
CA SER A 164 -18.67 11.75 26.24
C SER A 164 -20.18 11.83 26.07
N ASP A 165 -20.81 10.83 25.48
CA ASP A 165 -22.27 10.70 25.32
C ASP A 165 -22.98 10.10 26.56
N GLY A 166 -22.22 9.78 27.63
CA GLY A 166 -22.71 9.13 28.84
C GLY A 166 -22.81 7.61 28.72
N THR A 167 -22.38 7.01 27.60
CA THR A 167 -22.29 5.56 27.48
C THR A 167 -21.14 5.05 28.31
N TYR A 168 -21.40 4.07 29.17
CA TYR A 168 -20.39 3.43 30.02
C TYR A 168 -20.46 1.92 29.94
N GLY A 169 -19.31 1.28 30.11
CA GLY A 169 -19.20 -0.18 30.05
C GLY A 169 -17.76 -0.65 30.23
N LEU A 170 -17.57 -1.95 30.06
CA LEU A 170 -16.27 -2.62 30.16
C LEU A 170 -15.64 -2.81 28.79
N ILE A 171 -14.36 -2.48 28.68
CA ILE A 171 -13.59 -2.77 27.47
C ILE A 171 -13.37 -4.28 27.35
N GLN A 172 -13.89 -4.87 26.31
CA GLN A 172 -13.69 -6.28 26.00
C GLN A 172 -12.47 -6.52 25.13
N LYS A 173 -12.25 -5.64 24.13
CA LYS A 173 -11.19 -5.82 23.14
C LYS A 173 -10.93 -4.52 22.38
N THR A 174 -9.67 -4.17 22.22
CA THR A 174 -9.23 -3.14 21.25
C THR A 174 -8.78 -3.81 19.97
N SER A 175 -9.38 -3.42 18.84
CA SER A 175 -9.07 -3.92 17.49
C SER A 175 -8.44 -2.82 16.65
N ALA A 176 -8.00 -3.13 15.43
CA ALA A 176 -7.31 -2.16 14.57
C ALA A 176 -8.10 -0.86 14.28
N ARG A 177 -9.43 -0.90 14.22
CA ARG A 177 -10.27 0.26 13.87
C ARG A 177 -11.36 0.61 14.88
N TYR A 178 -11.65 -0.28 15.82
CA TYR A 178 -12.68 -0.09 16.85
C TYR A 178 -12.29 -0.77 18.14
N THR A 179 -12.82 -0.27 19.23
CA THR A 179 -12.77 -0.90 20.54
C THR A 179 -14.16 -1.44 20.88
N LEU A 180 -14.23 -2.68 21.36
CA LEU A 180 -15.46 -3.33 21.76
C LEU A 180 -15.73 -3.01 23.22
N LEU A 181 -16.86 -2.35 23.49
CA LEU A 181 -17.38 -2.00 24.79
C LEU A 181 -18.61 -2.85 25.10
N GLU A 182 -18.65 -3.49 26.26
CA GLU A 182 -19.84 -4.18 26.76
C GLU A 182 -20.52 -3.32 27.83
N THR A 183 -21.75 -2.93 27.57
CA THR A 183 -22.56 -2.17 28.54
C THR A 183 -23.08 -3.09 29.64
N PHE A 184 -23.50 -2.52 30.78
CA PHE A 184 -24.08 -3.32 31.88
C PHE A 184 -25.44 -3.95 31.54
N GLU A 185 -26.05 -3.54 30.46
CA GLU A 185 -27.27 -4.16 29.93
C GLU A 185 -26.95 -5.38 29.03
N GLY A 186 -25.65 -5.73 28.87
CA GLY A 186 -25.18 -6.85 28.04
C GLY A 186 -25.12 -6.52 26.54
N ARG A 187 -25.17 -5.23 26.16
CA ARG A 187 -25.01 -4.83 24.76
C ARG A 187 -23.54 -4.66 24.43
N GLU A 188 -23.12 -5.24 23.30
CA GLU A 188 -21.79 -5.01 22.72
C GLU A 188 -21.83 -3.83 21.76
N MET A 189 -21.02 -2.81 22.03
CA MET A 189 -20.91 -1.62 21.22
C MET A 189 -19.51 -1.54 20.57
N MET A 190 -19.47 -1.34 19.26
CA MET A 190 -18.22 -1.10 18.52
C MET A 190 -17.99 0.41 18.44
N ILE A 191 -17.08 0.92 19.24
CA ILE A 191 -16.73 2.34 19.29
C ILE A 191 -15.52 2.58 18.41
N PRO A 192 -15.56 3.51 17.45
CA PRO A 192 -14.40 3.89 16.65
C PRO A 192 -13.22 4.27 17.55
N ASN A 193 -12.00 3.80 17.23
CA ASN A 193 -10.83 4.10 18.07
C ASN A 193 -10.53 5.60 18.13
N GLU A 194 -10.85 6.34 17.07
CA GLU A 194 -10.71 7.78 16.99
C GLU A 194 -11.47 8.48 18.12
N ASP A 195 -12.65 7.98 18.53
CA ASP A 195 -13.46 8.59 19.56
C ASP A 195 -12.77 8.57 20.93
N PHE A 196 -11.95 7.56 21.21
CA PHE A 196 -11.15 7.49 22.45
C PHE A 196 -9.97 8.47 22.48
N ILE A 197 -9.52 8.94 21.31
CA ILE A 197 -8.38 9.86 21.19
C ILE A 197 -8.84 11.33 21.14
N ILE A 198 -9.90 11.61 20.37
CA ILE A 198 -10.35 13.00 20.14
C ILE A 198 -11.38 13.49 21.17
N ASN A 199 -12.13 12.57 21.79
CA ASN A 199 -13.16 12.91 22.76
C ASN A 199 -12.66 12.67 24.19
N ARG A 200 -13.33 13.33 25.16
CA ARG A 200 -13.08 13.05 26.56
C ARG A 200 -13.60 11.66 26.90
N VAL A 201 -12.75 10.85 27.49
CA VAL A 201 -13.10 9.53 28.03
C VAL A 201 -12.68 9.48 29.50
N THR A 202 -13.58 9.03 30.37
CA THR A 202 -13.28 8.80 31.77
C THR A 202 -12.98 7.32 31.97
N ASN A 203 -11.76 6.98 32.39
CA ASN A 203 -11.41 5.63 32.79
C ASN A 203 -11.50 5.51 34.30
N TRP A 204 -12.47 4.74 34.79
CA TRP A 204 -12.73 4.58 36.20
C TRP A 204 -11.80 3.58 36.91
N THR A 205 -11.05 2.80 36.13
CA THR A 205 -10.23 1.70 36.64
C THR A 205 -8.74 1.84 36.33
N PHE A 206 -8.33 2.94 35.68
CA PHE A 206 -6.97 3.16 35.19
C PHE A 206 -5.86 2.89 36.23
N ASN A 207 -5.99 3.43 37.45
CA ASN A 207 -5.02 3.24 38.55
C ASN A 207 -5.52 2.32 39.65
N ASN A 208 -6.82 2.10 39.74
CA ASN A 208 -7.42 1.34 40.82
C ASN A 208 -8.66 0.56 40.35
N ARG A 209 -8.50 -0.72 40.16
CA ARG A 209 -9.60 -1.64 39.77
C ARG A 209 -10.69 -1.82 40.83
N LYS A 210 -10.55 -1.19 42.00
CA LYS A 210 -11.56 -1.18 43.07
C LYS A 210 -12.44 0.06 43.01
N GLY A 211 -12.88 0.44 41.83
CA GLY A 211 -13.84 1.53 41.61
C GLY A 211 -15.13 1.25 42.34
N ARG A 212 -15.60 2.19 43.17
CA ARG A 212 -16.87 2.10 43.87
C ARG A 212 -17.99 2.55 42.93
N LEU A 213 -18.84 1.62 42.51
CA LEU A 213 -20.08 1.93 41.79
C LEU A 213 -21.13 2.37 42.79
N ASP A 214 -21.35 3.65 42.94
CA ASP A 214 -22.55 4.17 43.62
C ASP A 214 -23.74 4.06 42.66
N LEU A 215 -24.41 2.92 42.69
CA LEU A 215 -25.71 2.74 42.01
C LEU A 215 -26.75 3.62 42.74
N ASN A 216 -26.89 4.86 42.31
CA ASN A 216 -27.93 5.73 42.77
C ASN A 216 -29.30 5.23 42.24
N ARG A 217 -29.97 4.39 43.00
CA ARG A 217 -31.37 4.01 42.79
C ARG A 217 -32.25 5.26 42.96
N ARG A 218 -32.39 6.07 41.93
CA ARG A 218 -33.51 6.98 41.80
C ARG A 218 -34.55 6.37 40.86
N GLY A 219 -35.60 5.86 41.38
CA GLY A 219 -36.76 5.47 40.61
C GLY A 219 -37.42 4.19 41.08
N LEU A 220 -38.10 4.21 42.23
CA LEU A 220 -39.33 3.49 42.47
C LEU A 220 -40.36 4.51 42.90
#